data_542c9cc6e58c20e991283df846b2e20b
#
_entry.id   542c9cc6e58c20e991283df846b2e20b
#
_cell.length_a   1.000
_cell.length_b   1.000
_cell.length_c   1.000
_cell.angle_alpha   90.00
_cell.angle_beta   90.00
_cell.angle_gamma   90.00
#
_symmetry.space_group_name_H-M   'P 1'
#
loop_
_entity.id
_entity.type
_entity.pdbx_description
1 polymer ?
#
loop_
_entity_poly.entity_id
_entity_poly.type
_entity_poly.pdbx_seq_one_letter_code
_entity_poly.pdbx_strand_id
1 'polypeptide(L)'
;MVVRMSLSVFDIFKIGIGPSSSHTMGPMNAARSFAELLETRGLLTNTAQVSAQLYGSLALTGRGHCTDRAILLGLEGMSPDTIDSAAVEPALQRIRSAKRLRLLGRHEIDFDEPLNLLFHTDQVLPGHSNGMRFTAHDAALNVLAREEYYSIGGGFVIRAGAEAHAVTARHQPPFEFDSGAQLLAHGRAQG
;
A
#
# COMPACT_ATOMS: atom_id res chain seq x y z
N MET A 1 2.04 2.93 -28.52
CA MET A 1 2.41 4.28 -28.06
C MET A 1 3.14 4.10 -26.73
N VAL A 2 4.45 4.38 -26.68
CA VAL A 2 5.22 4.26 -25.42
C VAL A 2 4.83 5.45 -24.56
N VAL A 3 4.13 5.21 -23.46
CA VAL A 3 3.85 6.25 -22.46
C VAL A 3 5.20 6.57 -21.79
N ARG A 4 5.75 7.73 -22.08
CA ARG A 4 6.96 8.23 -21.42
C ARG A 4 6.59 8.67 -20.01
N MET A 5 7.19 8.06 -19.01
CA MET A 5 7.03 8.47 -17.62
C MET A 5 8.22 9.37 -17.25
N SER A 6 7.94 10.64 -16.99
CA SER A 6 8.92 11.53 -16.35
C SER A 6 8.68 11.48 -14.84
N LEU A 7 9.70 11.06 -14.09
CA LEU A 7 9.68 11.09 -12.63
C LEU A 7 10.32 12.38 -12.13
N SER A 8 9.62 13.09 -11.28
CA SER A 8 10.18 14.21 -10.51
C SER A 8 11.08 13.69 -9.40
N VAL A 9 12.04 14.51 -8.98
CA VAL A 9 12.80 14.25 -7.75
C VAL A 9 11.86 14.05 -6.55
N PHE A 10 10.75 14.74 -6.50
CA PHE A 10 9.71 14.58 -5.48
C PHE A 10 8.88 13.29 -5.62
N ASP A 11 8.93 12.62 -6.76
CA ASP A 11 8.37 11.28 -6.91
C ASP A 11 9.30 10.20 -6.38
N ILE A 12 10.61 10.45 -6.42
CA ILE A 12 11.65 9.53 -5.95
C ILE A 12 11.85 9.66 -4.44
N PHE A 13 11.92 10.90 -3.94
CA PHE A 13 12.05 11.19 -2.51
C PHE A 13 10.67 11.34 -1.90
N LYS A 14 10.22 10.31 -1.16
CA LYS A 14 8.94 10.31 -0.45
C LYS A 14 9.17 10.56 1.03
N ILE A 15 8.39 11.46 1.61
CA ILE A 15 8.22 11.51 3.06
C ILE A 15 7.35 10.31 3.43
N GLY A 16 7.79 9.55 4.43
CA GLY A 16 7.05 8.38 4.82
C GLY A 16 7.55 7.78 6.12
N ILE A 17 6.85 6.78 6.59
CA ILE A 17 7.16 6.04 7.82
C ILE A 17 7.85 4.71 7.47
N GLY A 18 8.74 4.29 8.36
CA GLY A 18 9.39 2.97 8.32
C GLY A 18 10.64 2.91 7.44
N PRO A 19 11.35 1.78 7.48
CA PRO A 19 12.68 1.65 6.91
C PRO A 19 12.69 1.39 5.40
N SER A 20 11.53 1.13 4.77
CA SER A 20 11.49 0.66 3.38
C SER A 20 10.31 1.20 2.59
N SER A 21 10.55 1.77 1.41
CA SER A 21 9.46 2.19 0.53
C SER A 21 8.66 1.01 -0.04
N SER A 22 9.30 -0.11 -0.36
CA SER A 22 8.62 -1.28 -0.94
C SER A 22 8.02 -2.22 0.10
N HIS A 23 8.55 -2.26 1.32
CA HIS A 23 8.11 -3.19 2.36
C HIS A 23 7.33 -2.52 3.51
N THR A 24 7.32 -1.19 3.57
CA THR A 24 6.52 -0.44 4.55
C THR A 24 5.50 0.45 3.86
N MET A 25 5.95 1.46 3.09
CA MET A 25 5.06 2.45 2.48
C MET A 25 4.11 1.82 1.44
N GLY A 26 4.62 0.95 0.56
CA GLY A 26 3.81 0.24 -0.43
C GLY A 26 2.71 -0.61 0.19
N PRO A 27 3.01 -1.52 1.14
CA PRO A 27 2.00 -2.27 1.87
C PRO A 27 0.97 -1.41 2.61
N MET A 28 1.38 -0.29 3.20
CA MET A 28 0.46 0.65 3.85
C MET A 28 -0.51 1.26 2.84
N ASN A 29 0.00 1.72 1.69
CA ASN A 29 -0.81 2.26 0.61
C ASN A 29 -1.75 1.20 0.00
N ALA A 30 -1.29 -0.05 -0.16
CA ALA A 30 -2.12 -1.15 -0.65
C ALA A 30 -3.29 -1.46 0.30
N ALA A 31 -3.01 -1.55 1.60
CA ALA A 31 -3.99 -1.83 2.62
C ALA A 31 -5.05 -0.71 2.69
N ARG A 32 -4.62 0.55 2.64
CA ARG A 32 -5.51 1.70 2.57
C ARG A 32 -6.36 1.68 1.30
N SER A 33 -5.75 1.44 0.14
CA SER A 33 -6.47 1.37 -1.14
C SER A 33 -7.52 0.26 -1.15
N PHE A 34 -7.26 -0.88 -0.48
CA PHE A 34 -8.25 -1.93 -0.32
C PHE A 34 -9.44 -1.48 0.55
N ALA A 35 -9.18 -0.81 1.67
CA ALA A 35 -10.25 -0.29 2.53
C ALA A 35 -11.08 0.79 1.82
N GLU A 36 -10.44 1.69 1.05
CA GLU A 36 -11.11 2.70 0.21
C GLU A 36 -11.95 2.04 -0.91
N LEU A 37 -11.48 0.93 -1.47
CA LEU A 37 -12.25 0.15 -2.45
C LEU A 37 -13.52 -0.44 -1.82
N LEU A 38 -13.45 -0.98 -0.60
CA LEU A 38 -14.63 -1.46 0.12
C LEU A 38 -15.65 -0.34 0.33
N GLU A 39 -15.20 0.85 0.68
CA GLU A 39 -16.07 2.01 0.82
C GLU A 39 -16.71 2.40 -0.51
N THR A 40 -15.91 2.53 -1.57
CA THR A 40 -16.38 2.91 -2.91
C THR A 40 -17.42 1.93 -3.46
N ARG A 41 -17.27 0.64 -3.12
CA ARG A 41 -18.22 -0.42 -3.51
C ARG A 41 -19.42 -0.53 -2.56
N GLY A 42 -19.52 0.28 -1.52
CA GLY A 42 -20.59 0.20 -0.51
C GLY A 42 -20.53 -1.07 0.35
N LEU A 43 -19.35 -1.70 0.45
CA LEU A 43 -19.14 -2.96 1.17
C LEU A 43 -18.59 -2.75 2.59
N LEU A 44 -18.11 -1.54 2.91
CA LEU A 44 -17.39 -1.25 4.15
C LEU A 44 -18.18 -1.68 5.39
N THR A 45 -19.45 -1.27 5.49
CA THR A 45 -20.33 -1.54 6.64
C THR A 45 -20.78 -3.00 6.73
N ASN A 46 -20.74 -3.74 5.64
CA ASN A 46 -21.06 -5.17 5.59
C ASN A 46 -19.85 -6.06 5.88
N THR A 47 -18.65 -5.48 5.94
CA THR A 47 -17.42 -6.21 6.21
C THR A 47 -17.34 -6.53 7.71
N ALA A 48 -17.30 -7.81 8.04
CA ALA A 48 -17.11 -8.29 9.41
C ALA A 48 -15.68 -8.70 9.70
N GLN A 49 -14.92 -9.11 8.67
CA GLN A 49 -13.55 -9.54 8.79
C GLN A 49 -12.74 -9.19 7.53
N VAL A 50 -11.46 -8.87 7.72
CA VAL A 50 -10.47 -8.74 6.65
C VAL A 50 -9.32 -9.68 6.92
N SER A 51 -8.86 -10.41 5.90
CA SER A 51 -7.59 -11.11 5.93
C SER A 51 -6.60 -10.46 4.96
N ALA A 52 -5.36 -10.29 5.41
CA ALA A 52 -4.22 -9.84 4.63
C ALA A 52 -3.21 -10.98 4.50
N GLN A 53 -2.83 -11.30 3.29
CA GLN A 53 -1.90 -12.38 2.96
C GLN A 53 -0.70 -11.81 2.23
N LEU A 54 0.49 -12.07 2.72
CA LEU A 54 1.77 -11.61 2.17
C LEU A 54 2.48 -12.76 1.48
N TYR A 55 3.14 -12.45 0.36
CA TYR A 55 3.79 -13.42 -0.50
C TYR A 55 5.20 -12.97 -0.86
N GLY A 56 6.05 -13.94 -1.24
CA GLY A 56 7.41 -13.70 -1.71
C GLY A 56 8.25 -12.87 -0.76
N SER A 57 8.88 -11.81 -1.23
CA SER A 57 9.78 -10.98 -0.42
C SER A 57 9.08 -10.32 0.77
N LEU A 58 7.82 -9.91 0.63
CA LEU A 58 7.05 -9.35 1.74
C LEU A 58 6.79 -10.37 2.86
N ALA A 59 6.60 -11.65 2.51
CA ALA A 59 6.44 -12.71 3.50
C ALA A 59 7.77 -13.04 4.19
N LEU A 60 8.87 -13.10 3.43
CA LEU A 60 10.18 -13.49 3.95
C LEU A 60 10.83 -12.43 4.84
N THR A 61 10.73 -11.17 4.49
CA THR A 61 11.46 -10.08 5.14
C THR A 61 10.55 -9.01 5.77
N GLY A 62 9.24 -9.09 5.57
CA GLY A 62 8.28 -8.05 5.93
C GLY A 62 8.24 -7.70 7.41
N ARG A 63 8.37 -8.67 8.31
CA ARG A 63 8.41 -8.40 9.77
C ARG A 63 9.58 -7.49 10.15
N GLY A 64 10.77 -7.73 9.56
CA GLY A 64 11.95 -6.89 9.78
C GLY A 64 11.82 -5.48 9.19
N HIS A 65 10.91 -5.29 8.25
CA HIS A 65 10.63 -4.00 7.61
C HIS A 65 9.31 -3.38 8.06
N CYS A 66 8.72 -3.85 9.17
CA CYS A 66 7.47 -3.32 9.73
C CYS A 66 6.27 -3.42 8.77
N THR A 67 6.24 -4.40 7.86
CA THR A 67 5.15 -4.61 6.91
C THR A 67 3.83 -4.93 7.62
N ASP A 68 3.88 -5.73 8.70
CA ASP A 68 2.75 -6.03 9.57
C ASP A 68 2.10 -4.74 10.11
N ARG A 69 2.92 -3.87 10.68
CA ARG A 69 2.50 -2.58 11.24
C ARG A 69 1.87 -1.69 10.17
N ALA A 70 2.53 -1.62 9.01
CA ALA A 70 2.10 -0.82 7.87
C ALA A 70 0.71 -1.23 7.36
N ILE A 71 0.44 -2.54 7.27
CA ILE A 71 -0.87 -3.06 6.84
C ILE A 71 -1.96 -2.67 7.83
N LEU A 72 -1.75 -2.86 9.14
CA LEU A 72 -2.73 -2.49 10.16
C LEU A 72 -3.10 -1.01 10.08
N LEU A 73 -2.10 -0.14 10.02
CA LEU A 73 -2.29 1.30 9.94
C LEU A 73 -2.95 1.73 8.62
N GLY A 74 -2.57 1.10 7.50
CA GLY A 74 -3.17 1.35 6.19
C GLY A 74 -4.65 0.96 6.13
N LEU A 75 -5.05 -0.19 6.68
CA LEU A 75 -6.45 -0.60 6.80
C LEU A 75 -7.27 0.40 7.63
N GLU A 76 -6.66 1.03 8.63
CA GLU A 76 -7.29 2.11 9.40
C GLU A 76 -7.34 3.47 8.65
N GLY A 77 -6.86 3.51 7.40
CA GLY A 77 -6.93 4.70 6.56
C GLY A 77 -5.75 5.65 6.69
N MET A 78 -4.73 5.27 7.46
CA MET A 78 -3.52 6.07 7.60
C MET A 78 -2.66 5.99 6.33
N SER A 79 -1.89 7.02 6.05
CA SER A 79 -1.06 7.16 4.85
C SER A 79 0.38 7.48 5.26
N PRO A 80 1.38 6.93 4.55
CA PRO A 80 2.78 7.08 4.93
C PRO A 80 3.28 8.53 5.00
N ASP A 81 2.70 9.41 4.20
CA ASP A 81 3.09 10.81 4.02
C ASP A 81 2.45 11.76 5.04
N THR A 82 1.35 11.36 5.68
CA THR A 82 0.59 12.21 6.59
C THR A 82 0.46 11.67 8.01
N ILE A 83 0.96 10.45 8.25
CA ILE A 83 0.83 9.82 9.56
C ILE A 83 1.65 10.57 10.63
N ASP A 84 1.03 10.82 11.78
CA ASP A 84 1.74 11.26 12.96
C ASP A 84 2.50 10.07 13.57
N SER A 85 3.81 10.17 13.62
CA SER A 85 4.66 9.12 14.21
C SER A 85 4.34 8.82 15.67
N ALA A 86 3.86 9.81 16.43
CA ALA A 86 3.45 9.64 17.82
C ALA A 86 2.17 8.81 17.98
N ALA A 87 1.31 8.80 16.96
CA ALA A 87 0.06 8.03 16.94
C ALA A 87 0.26 6.54 16.60
N VAL A 88 1.40 6.15 16.03
CA VAL A 88 1.65 4.80 15.51
C VAL A 88 1.58 3.74 16.61
N GLU A 89 2.42 3.84 17.64
CA GLU A 89 2.47 2.83 18.71
C GLU A 89 1.14 2.72 19.49
N PRO A 90 0.49 3.84 19.88
CA PRO A 90 -0.83 3.76 20.51
C PRO A 90 -1.88 3.06 19.64
N ALA A 91 -1.91 3.31 18.33
CA ALA A 91 -2.84 2.66 17.41
C ALA A 91 -2.60 1.15 17.33
N LEU A 92 -1.34 0.73 17.13
CA LEU A 92 -0.97 -0.68 17.07
C LEU A 92 -1.26 -1.43 18.38
N GLN A 93 -0.94 -0.80 19.52
CA GLN A 93 -1.23 -1.38 20.84
C GLN A 93 -2.74 -1.56 21.03
N ARG A 94 -3.55 -0.58 20.64
CA ARG A 94 -5.01 -0.67 20.70
C ARG A 94 -5.53 -1.83 19.82
N ILE A 95 -5.09 -1.92 18.56
CA ILE A 95 -5.52 -2.98 17.63
C ILE A 95 -5.19 -4.35 18.24
N ARG A 96 -3.95 -4.55 18.67
CA ARG A 96 -3.45 -5.82 19.19
C ARG A 96 -4.10 -6.25 20.51
N SER A 97 -4.31 -5.32 21.43
CA SER A 97 -4.92 -5.60 22.73
C SER A 97 -6.41 -5.86 22.64
N ALA A 98 -7.12 -5.05 21.82
CA ALA A 98 -8.56 -5.21 21.64
C ALA A 98 -8.93 -6.30 20.63
N LYS A 99 -7.99 -6.76 19.79
CA LYS A 99 -8.24 -7.60 18.61
C LYS A 99 -9.33 -7.03 17.72
N ARG A 100 -9.30 -5.72 17.55
CA ARG A 100 -10.23 -4.91 16.78
C ARG A 100 -9.48 -3.94 15.89
N LEU A 101 -9.96 -3.79 14.66
CA LEU A 101 -9.43 -2.86 13.68
C LEU A 101 -10.57 -1.99 13.14
N ARG A 102 -10.32 -0.70 12.94
CA ARG A 102 -11.30 0.24 12.42
C ARG A 102 -10.99 0.57 10.97
N LEU A 103 -11.66 -0.09 10.04
CA LEU A 103 -11.52 0.20 8.60
C LEU A 103 -11.79 1.68 8.33
N LEU A 104 -10.81 2.37 7.71
CA LEU A 104 -10.80 3.81 7.47
C LEU A 104 -11.09 4.66 8.72
N GLY A 105 -10.76 4.15 9.92
CA GLY A 105 -11.05 4.81 11.20
C GLY A 105 -12.53 4.85 11.58
N ARG A 106 -13.43 4.19 10.84
CA ARG A 106 -14.89 4.35 10.95
C ARG A 106 -15.66 3.07 11.26
N HIS A 107 -15.33 1.97 10.61
CA HIS A 107 -16.04 0.71 10.74
C HIS A 107 -15.19 -0.32 11.49
N GLU A 108 -15.61 -0.68 12.70
CA GLU A 108 -14.89 -1.62 13.55
C GLU A 108 -15.20 -3.07 13.17
N ILE A 109 -14.15 -3.87 12.99
CA ILE A 109 -14.21 -5.29 12.66
C ILE A 109 -13.36 -6.12 13.62
N ASP A 110 -13.65 -7.42 13.70
CA ASP A 110 -12.77 -8.39 14.38
C ASP A 110 -11.47 -8.54 13.60
N PHE A 111 -10.33 -8.44 14.30
CA PHE A 111 -9.02 -8.60 13.69
C PHE A 111 -8.01 -9.17 14.70
N ASP A 112 -7.80 -10.46 14.65
CA ASP A 112 -6.72 -11.12 15.40
C ASP A 112 -5.50 -11.25 14.48
N GLU A 113 -4.45 -10.46 14.73
CA GLU A 113 -3.30 -10.35 13.84
C GLU A 113 -2.70 -11.72 13.44
N PRO A 114 -2.46 -12.69 14.33
CA PRO A 114 -1.97 -14.01 13.95
C PRO A 114 -2.87 -14.81 13.01
N LEU A 115 -4.17 -14.55 13.03
CA LEU A 115 -5.16 -15.25 12.20
C LEU A 115 -5.48 -14.51 10.92
N ASN A 116 -5.40 -13.18 10.95
CA ASN A 116 -5.85 -12.33 9.85
C ASN A 116 -4.70 -11.75 9.02
N LEU A 117 -3.45 -11.80 9.51
CA LEU A 117 -2.26 -11.37 8.78
C LEU A 117 -1.30 -12.55 8.58
N LEU A 118 -1.32 -13.14 7.40
CA LEU A 118 -0.64 -14.39 7.07
C LEU A 118 0.60 -14.13 6.19
N PHE A 119 1.68 -14.83 6.47
CA PHE A 119 2.95 -14.74 5.75
C PHE A 119 3.23 -16.08 5.03
N HIS A 120 3.00 -16.11 3.71
CA HIS A 120 3.23 -17.28 2.86
C HIS A 120 4.66 -17.25 2.32
N THR A 121 5.61 -17.75 3.10
CA THR A 121 7.06 -17.70 2.78
C THR A 121 7.48 -18.64 1.66
N ASP A 122 6.65 -19.60 1.32
CA ASP A 122 6.84 -20.63 0.30
C ASP A 122 6.10 -20.33 -1.02
N GLN A 123 5.39 -19.20 -1.10
CA GLN A 123 4.54 -18.84 -2.24
C GLN A 123 4.90 -17.46 -2.77
N VAL A 124 4.70 -17.28 -4.08
CA VAL A 124 4.86 -16.01 -4.80
C VAL A 124 3.65 -15.79 -5.69
N LEU A 125 3.12 -14.56 -5.72
CA LEU A 125 2.08 -14.18 -6.67
C LEU A 125 2.69 -13.88 -8.05
N PRO A 126 1.97 -14.17 -9.16
CA PRO A 126 2.56 -14.09 -10.51
C PRO A 126 3.04 -12.70 -10.93
N GLY A 127 2.43 -11.63 -10.39
CA GLY A 127 2.66 -10.27 -10.88
C GLY A 127 3.98 -9.63 -10.40
N HIS A 128 4.40 -9.91 -9.17
CA HIS A 128 5.62 -9.35 -8.59
C HIS A 128 6.00 -10.05 -7.29
N SER A 129 7.30 -10.05 -6.92
CA SER A 129 7.79 -10.67 -5.68
C SER A 129 7.27 -10.02 -4.39
N ASN A 130 6.84 -8.76 -4.44
CA ASN A 130 6.23 -8.06 -3.30
C ASN A 130 4.68 -8.10 -3.42
N GLY A 131 4.12 -9.29 -3.41
CA GLY A 131 2.69 -9.52 -3.57
C GLY A 131 1.92 -9.51 -2.25
N MET A 132 0.70 -8.99 -2.30
CA MET A 132 -0.27 -8.98 -1.18
C MET A 132 -1.64 -9.33 -1.72
N ARG A 133 -2.42 -10.06 -0.92
CA ARG A 133 -3.83 -10.33 -1.18
C ARG A 133 -4.65 -9.91 0.03
N PHE A 134 -5.66 -9.10 -0.19
CA PHE A 134 -6.64 -8.75 0.83
C PHE A 134 -7.99 -9.39 0.48
N THR A 135 -8.66 -9.93 1.50
CA THR A 135 -10.01 -10.51 1.34
C THR A 135 -10.89 -9.98 2.46
N ALA A 136 -12.03 -9.42 2.10
CA ALA A 136 -13.08 -9.01 3.02
C ALA A 136 -14.20 -10.04 3.03
N HIS A 137 -14.72 -10.32 4.23
CA HIS A 137 -15.82 -11.26 4.46
C HIS A 137 -16.94 -10.57 5.23
N ASP A 138 -18.17 -11.02 4.99
CA ASP A 138 -19.33 -10.68 5.84
C ASP A 138 -19.37 -11.53 7.12
N ALA A 139 -20.39 -11.32 7.96
CA ALA A 139 -20.57 -12.05 9.21
C ALA A 139 -20.85 -13.56 9.00
N ALA A 140 -21.29 -13.97 7.82
CA ALA A 140 -21.47 -15.38 7.46
C ALA A 140 -20.24 -15.99 6.77
N LEU A 141 -19.11 -15.27 6.75
CA LEU A 141 -17.85 -15.62 6.11
C LEU A 141 -17.92 -15.72 4.57
N ASN A 142 -18.94 -15.16 3.95
CA ASN A 142 -18.96 -15.03 2.49
C ASN A 142 -17.95 -13.96 2.06
N VAL A 143 -17.25 -14.22 0.95
CA VAL A 143 -16.32 -13.27 0.36
C VAL A 143 -17.06 -12.10 -0.26
N LEU A 144 -16.85 -10.89 0.26
CA LEU A 144 -17.39 -9.64 -0.28
C LEU A 144 -16.48 -9.05 -1.36
N ALA A 145 -15.16 -9.09 -1.12
CA ALA A 145 -14.16 -8.61 -2.06
C ALA A 145 -12.84 -9.37 -1.85
N ARG A 146 -12.11 -9.60 -2.95
CA ARG A 146 -10.75 -10.14 -2.93
C ARG A 146 -9.94 -9.43 -3.99
N GLU A 147 -8.82 -8.83 -3.58
CA GLU A 147 -7.95 -8.06 -4.49
C GLU A 147 -6.48 -8.39 -4.21
N GLU A 148 -5.67 -8.37 -5.26
CA GLU A 148 -4.23 -8.53 -5.17
C GLU A 148 -3.54 -7.21 -5.50
N TYR A 149 -2.48 -6.92 -4.75
CA TYR A 149 -1.66 -5.72 -4.91
C TYR A 149 -0.19 -6.08 -4.95
N TYR A 150 0.58 -5.27 -5.67
CA TYR A 150 2.01 -5.43 -5.81
C TYR A 150 2.72 -4.12 -5.47
N SER A 151 3.66 -4.18 -4.52
CA SER A 151 4.50 -3.02 -4.18
C SER A 151 5.73 -3.01 -5.07
N ILE A 152 5.79 -2.03 -5.98
CA ILE A 152 6.84 -1.94 -7.02
C ILE A 152 7.99 -1.00 -6.66
N GLY A 153 8.07 -0.54 -5.41
CA GLY A 153 9.07 0.41 -4.92
C GLY A 153 8.57 1.85 -4.93
N GLY A 154 9.30 2.74 -4.27
CA GLY A 154 8.92 4.16 -4.15
C GLY A 154 7.58 4.43 -3.46
N GLY A 155 7.02 3.45 -2.75
CA GLY A 155 5.66 3.54 -2.20
C GLY A 155 4.55 3.31 -3.23
N PHE A 156 4.89 3.06 -4.50
CA PHE A 156 3.92 2.79 -5.55
C PHE A 156 3.33 1.37 -5.44
N VAL A 157 2.06 1.28 -5.76
CA VAL A 157 1.28 0.04 -5.69
C VAL A 157 0.48 -0.15 -6.97
N ILE A 158 0.49 -1.37 -7.49
CA ILE A 158 -0.35 -1.78 -8.62
C ILE A 158 -1.36 -2.82 -8.11
N ARG A 159 -2.62 -2.65 -8.47
CA ARG A 159 -3.66 -3.66 -8.25
C ARG A 159 -3.67 -4.63 -9.44
N ALA A 160 -3.72 -5.93 -9.17
CA ALA A 160 -3.84 -6.95 -10.21
C ALA A 160 -5.10 -6.75 -11.05
N GLY A 161 -5.00 -6.92 -12.37
CA GLY A 161 -6.13 -6.75 -13.29
C GLY A 161 -6.58 -5.31 -13.51
N ALA A 162 -6.07 -4.33 -12.78
CA ALA A 162 -6.20 -2.95 -13.18
C ALA A 162 -5.32 -2.75 -14.41
N GLU A 163 -5.86 -2.15 -15.47
CA GLU A 163 -4.99 -1.60 -16.51
C GLU A 163 -3.92 -0.79 -15.78
N ALA A 164 -2.66 -1.02 -16.14
CA ALA A 164 -1.58 -0.22 -15.61
C ALA A 164 -1.88 1.23 -16.01
N HIS A 165 -2.70 1.88 -15.21
CA HIS A 165 -2.74 3.33 -15.26
C HIS A 165 -1.32 3.71 -14.90
N ALA A 166 -0.57 4.05 -15.95
CA ALA A 166 0.73 4.63 -15.79
C ALA A 166 0.61 5.56 -14.59
N VAL A 167 1.53 5.42 -13.63
CA VAL A 167 1.65 6.40 -12.54
C VAL A 167 1.68 7.72 -13.27
N THR A 168 0.51 8.34 -13.39
CA THR A 168 0.39 9.61 -14.09
C THR A 168 1.24 10.55 -13.27
N ALA A 169 2.34 10.97 -13.84
CA ALA A 169 3.16 11.99 -13.24
C ALA A 169 2.20 13.10 -12.81
N ARG A 170 2.08 13.33 -11.52
CA ARG A 170 1.14 14.32 -10.97
C ARG A 170 1.42 15.71 -11.51
N HIS A 171 2.60 15.88 -12.13
CA HIS A 171 3.04 17.13 -12.74
C HIS A 171 3.72 16.83 -14.06
N GLN A 172 3.24 17.48 -15.12
CA GLN A 172 3.95 17.53 -16.36
C GLN A 172 5.23 18.35 -16.13
N PRO A 173 6.43 17.83 -16.45
CA PRO A 173 7.65 18.61 -16.26
C PRO A 173 7.58 19.89 -17.12
N PRO A 174 8.05 21.05 -16.60
CA PRO A 174 8.02 22.30 -17.34
C PRO A 174 8.89 22.25 -18.60
N PHE A 175 9.83 21.33 -18.68
CA PHE A 175 10.69 21.08 -19.83
C PHE A 175 10.68 19.58 -20.15
N GLU A 176 10.31 19.23 -21.39
CA GLU A 176 10.40 17.86 -21.87
C GLU A 176 11.86 17.50 -22.14
N PHE A 177 12.27 16.28 -21.77
CA PHE A 177 13.60 15.75 -22.04
C PHE A 177 13.53 14.24 -22.31
N ASP A 178 14.38 13.80 -23.23
CA ASP A 178 14.51 12.40 -23.63
C ASP A 178 15.86 11.80 -23.21
N SER A 179 16.75 12.61 -22.69
CA SER A 179 18.09 12.20 -22.26
C SER A 179 18.62 13.05 -21.11
N GLY A 180 19.56 12.50 -20.36
CA GLY A 180 20.27 13.26 -19.32
C GLY A 180 21.01 14.48 -19.87
N ALA A 181 21.47 14.43 -21.13
CA ALA A 181 22.13 15.56 -21.79
C ALA A 181 21.14 16.73 -22.01
N GLN A 182 19.91 16.44 -22.45
CA GLN A 182 18.86 17.45 -22.60
C GLN A 182 18.46 18.05 -21.25
N LEU A 183 18.27 17.20 -20.23
CA LEU A 183 17.97 17.68 -18.87
C LEU A 183 19.07 18.61 -18.35
N LEU A 184 20.33 18.23 -18.55
CA LEU A 184 21.48 19.07 -18.17
C LEU A 184 21.52 20.39 -18.95
N ALA A 185 21.20 20.36 -20.24
CA ALA A 185 21.13 21.57 -21.09
C ALA A 185 20.04 22.53 -20.55
N HIS A 186 18.85 22.01 -20.22
CA HIS A 186 17.78 22.81 -19.60
C HIS A 186 18.23 23.42 -18.27
N GLY A 187 18.86 22.64 -17.41
CA GLY A 187 19.38 23.15 -16.12
C GLY A 187 20.41 24.28 -16.31
N ARG A 188 21.31 24.16 -17.28
CA ARG A 188 22.29 25.21 -17.59
C ARG A 188 21.67 26.47 -18.20
N ALA A 189 20.61 26.34 -18.98
CA ALA A 189 19.92 27.46 -19.60
C ALA A 189 19.07 28.27 -18.62
N GLN A 190 18.69 27.70 -17.52
CA GLN A 190 17.85 28.35 -16.49
C GLN A 190 18.66 28.92 -15.31
N GLY A 191 19.97 28.68 -15.26
CA GLY A 191 20.88 29.16 -14.19
C GLY A 191 20.97 28.19 -13.05
#